data_b35f4b0f22cc7554da1b5658fbcf2098
#
_entry.id   b35f4b0f22cc7554da1b5658fbcf2098
#
_cell.length_a   1.000
_cell.length_b   1.000
_cell.length_c   1.000
_cell.angle_alpha   90.00
_cell.angle_beta   90.00
_cell.angle_gamma   90.00
#
_symmetry.space_group_name_H-M   'P 1'
#
loop_
_entity.id
_entity.type
_entity.pdbx_description
1 polymer ?
#
loop_
_entity_poly.entity_id
_entity_poly.type
_entity_poly.pdbx_seq_one_letter_code
_entity_poly.pdbx_strand_id
1 'polypeptide(L)'
;MFKVKTRGKIKEIVMVSTACTMLSMYGAPISSTEAATRSHAPSVYVTPQNTAASDIISIDWSPVQTAPYTYWAVHNWNQGGEGGGYAGFQQQSGFDQFGKRTLHFALWDPIASNQAIKAEYLSPTSEASRFGGEGTGLKVQTTYNWKDSEWYRMTLRSWQEDGHTKFGQWIKDNKLNQWKLVAIMDHPVANVAFNYGLSMFQEDWAGNGQDVREARLKNGYSRKVSDKQWNSWNNQRISGQHDTSYQYDGGATSEYLWVRAGGNTQSTIGTGKTFNINQPSQPEMGNLDFDIQNTRFEDGKLNVSWKLKEQSTPQFKGKIEIYDNEKLMGQPLKVIDNIKSYKTEVSQTMQLPQTAFAKITLTDIFDRTVEKKVEITNGNSDILVGNQFAWSLKGYSDREIAKVDYNKTAEELKIKLEAGVPHSYFNSTYASIKV
;
A
#
# COMPACT_ATOMS: atom_id res chain seq x y z
N MET A 1 -36.14 -35.38 37.75
CA MET A 1 -36.84 -36.10 36.67
C MET A 1 -37.24 -35.04 35.66
N PHE A 2 -36.52 -34.87 34.59
CA PHE A 2 -36.89 -34.58 33.24
C PHE A 2 -35.61 -34.25 32.46
N LYS A 3 -35.18 -35.22 31.64
CA LYS A 3 -34.14 -35.06 30.62
C LYS A 3 -34.78 -34.37 29.41
N VAL A 4 -34.16 -33.31 28.94
CA VAL A 4 -34.38 -32.87 27.55
C VAL A 4 -33.04 -33.01 26.80
N LYS A 5 -32.99 -34.01 25.96
CA LYS A 5 -31.99 -34.18 24.87
C LYS A 5 -32.39 -33.27 23.70
N THR A 6 -31.58 -32.31 23.36
CA THR A 6 -31.65 -31.70 22.06
C THR A 6 -30.39 -32.05 21.28
N ARG A 7 -30.50 -32.97 20.34
CA ARG A 7 -29.53 -33.23 19.27
C ARG A 7 -29.57 -32.05 18.28
N GLY A 8 -28.60 -31.19 18.36
CA GLY A 8 -28.32 -30.23 17.28
C GLY A 8 -27.59 -30.94 16.16
N LYS A 9 -28.23 -31.03 15.01
CA LYS A 9 -27.60 -31.44 13.75
C LYS A 9 -26.58 -30.39 13.36
N ILE A 10 -25.33 -30.79 13.29
CA ILE A 10 -24.26 -30.05 12.60
C ILE A 10 -24.65 -30.08 11.12
N LYS A 11 -25.10 -28.97 10.58
CA LYS A 11 -25.18 -28.78 9.15
C LYS A 11 -23.78 -28.48 8.66
N GLU A 12 -23.20 -29.39 7.92
CA GLU A 12 -22.04 -29.10 7.08
C GLU A 12 -22.47 -28.00 6.10
N ILE A 13 -21.95 -26.82 6.31
CA ILE A 13 -22.04 -25.72 5.33
C ILE A 13 -20.93 -25.98 4.32
N VAL A 14 -21.30 -26.64 3.23
CA VAL A 14 -20.50 -26.62 2.01
C VAL A 14 -20.64 -25.21 1.44
N MET A 15 -19.70 -24.32 1.74
CA MET A 15 -19.64 -23.01 1.10
C MET A 15 -19.06 -23.19 -0.31
N VAL A 16 -19.94 -23.17 -1.27
CA VAL A 16 -19.61 -22.97 -2.67
C VAL A 16 -19.21 -21.51 -2.81
N SER A 17 -17.95 -21.27 -3.24
CA SER A 17 -17.49 -19.95 -3.58
C SER A 17 -18.26 -19.42 -4.79
N THR A 18 -19.26 -18.58 -4.53
CA THR A 18 -19.98 -17.88 -5.59
C THR A 18 -19.46 -16.46 -5.61
N ALA A 19 -18.50 -16.19 -6.48
CA ALA A 19 -18.21 -14.84 -6.91
C ALA A 19 -19.47 -14.30 -7.62
N CYS A 20 -19.90 -13.14 -7.21
CA CYS A 20 -20.95 -12.27 -7.72
C CYS A 20 -21.80 -12.83 -8.89
N THR A 21 -22.93 -13.48 -8.60
CA THR A 21 -23.97 -13.70 -9.62
C THR A 21 -25.22 -12.94 -9.20
N MET A 22 -25.50 -11.83 -9.85
CA MET A 22 -26.81 -11.18 -9.77
C MET A 22 -27.83 -12.02 -10.53
N LEU A 23 -28.82 -12.48 -9.80
CA LEU A 23 -29.93 -13.32 -10.26
C LEU A 23 -31.04 -12.46 -10.85
N SER A 24 -31.45 -12.77 -12.08
CA SER A 24 -32.78 -12.46 -12.58
C SER A 24 -33.49 -13.75 -12.90
N MET A 25 -34.53 -14.08 -12.12
CA MET A 25 -35.45 -15.17 -12.41
C MET A 25 -36.54 -14.69 -13.35
N TYR A 26 -36.77 -15.40 -14.46
CA TYR A 26 -38.08 -15.72 -15.03
C TYR A 26 -37.95 -16.99 -15.86
N GLY A 27 -38.77 -17.98 -15.54
CA GLY A 27 -38.77 -19.28 -16.19
C GLY A 27 -39.69 -19.33 -17.42
N ALA A 28 -39.25 -20.13 -18.39
CA ALA A 28 -40.13 -20.86 -19.35
C ALA A 28 -39.29 -21.99 -19.98
N PRO A 29 -39.86 -23.13 -20.39
CA PRO A 29 -39.11 -24.28 -20.86
C PRO A 29 -38.67 -24.09 -22.31
N ILE A 30 -37.40 -24.30 -22.61
CA ILE A 30 -36.89 -24.29 -23.97
C ILE A 30 -36.20 -25.61 -24.25
N SER A 31 -36.73 -26.35 -25.21
CA SER A 31 -36.03 -27.38 -25.92
C SER A 31 -35.35 -26.75 -27.12
N SER A 32 -34.07 -26.71 -27.15
CA SER A 32 -33.17 -26.73 -28.31
C SER A 32 -31.73 -26.61 -27.85
N THR A 33 -30.88 -27.43 -28.40
CA THR A 33 -29.44 -27.45 -28.26
C THR A 33 -28.82 -26.18 -28.88
N GLU A 34 -28.96 -25.06 -28.24
CA GLU A 34 -28.07 -23.92 -28.44
C GLU A 34 -26.99 -24.00 -27.36
N ALA A 35 -25.73 -23.96 -27.77
CA ALA A 35 -24.61 -23.79 -26.87
C ALA A 35 -24.92 -22.56 -26.00
N ALA A 36 -25.07 -22.75 -24.69
CA ALA A 36 -25.37 -21.69 -23.75
C ALA A 36 -24.30 -20.61 -23.95
N THR A 37 -24.71 -19.45 -24.49
CA THR A 37 -23.83 -18.28 -24.60
C THR A 37 -23.49 -17.88 -23.19
N ARG A 38 -22.22 -18.06 -22.82
CA ARG A 38 -21.75 -17.64 -21.52
C ARG A 38 -21.84 -16.15 -21.38
N SER A 39 -22.28 -15.73 -20.21
CA SER A 39 -22.30 -14.32 -19.83
C SER A 39 -20.91 -13.81 -19.43
N HIS A 40 -19.97 -14.68 -19.03
CA HIS A 40 -18.66 -14.30 -18.49
C HIS A 40 -17.58 -15.30 -18.88
N ALA A 41 -16.31 -14.87 -18.92
CA ALA A 41 -15.19 -15.79 -18.97
C ALA A 41 -15.03 -16.54 -17.63
N PRO A 42 -14.53 -17.79 -17.64
CA PRO A 42 -14.28 -18.51 -16.40
C PRO A 42 -13.24 -17.80 -15.53
N SER A 43 -13.45 -17.82 -14.22
CA SER A 43 -12.41 -17.40 -13.27
C SER A 43 -11.25 -18.37 -13.26
N VAL A 44 -10.03 -17.83 -13.21
CA VAL A 44 -8.79 -18.61 -13.10
C VAL A 44 -8.12 -18.29 -11.77
N TYR A 45 -7.71 -19.35 -11.07
CA TYR A 45 -7.08 -19.27 -9.76
C TYR A 45 -5.62 -19.69 -9.83
N VAL A 46 -4.76 -19.00 -9.09
CA VAL A 46 -3.38 -19.41 -8.83
C VAL A 46 -3.19 -19.55 -7.33
N THR A 47 -2.92 -20.77 -6.88
CA THR A 47 -2.87 -21.08 -5.45
C THR A 47 -1.48 -21.58 -5.06
N PRO A 48 -0.72 -20.82 -4.26
CA PRO A 48 0.56 -21.27 -3.74
C PRO A 48 0.34 -22.49 -2.82
N GLN A 49 1.26 -23.44 -2.90
CA GLN A 49 1.24 -24.64 -2.09
C GLN A 49 2.10 -24.42 -0.83
N ASN A 50 1.78 -25.13 0.26
CA ASN A 50 2.56 -25.12 1.50
C ASN A 50 2.70 -23.72 2.13
N THR A 51 1.61 -22.97 2.23
CA THR A 51 1.58 -21.67 2.92
C THR A 51 1.41 -21.86 4.43
N ALA A 52 1.87 -20.88 5.19
CA ALA A 52 1.71 -20.80 6.64
C ALA A 52 1.15 -19.43 7.02
N ALA A 53 0.66 -19.28 8.25
CA ALA A 53 0.23 -18.00 8.79
C ALA A 53 1.33 -16.94 8.62
N SER A 54 1.01 -15.85 7.94
CA SER A 54 1.98 -14.86 7.47
C SER A 54 1.55 -13.44 7.85
N ASP A 55 2.53 -12.58 8.10
CA ASP A 55 2.30 -11.15 8.37
C ASP A 55 2.59 -10.26 7.15
N ILE A 56 3.29 -10.79 6.14
CA ILE A 56 3.50 -10.12 4.86
C ILE A 56 3.22 -11.13 3.74
N ILE A 57 2.51 -10.67 2.71
CA ILE A 57 2.35 -11.36 1.42
C ILE A 57 2.69 -10.38 0.31
N SER A 58 3.40 -10.88 -0.72
CA SER A 58 3.90 -10.04 -1.81
C SER A 58 3.96 -10.84 -3.10
N ILE A 59 3.61 -10.21 -4.22
CA ILE A 59 3.70 -10.81 -5.55
C ILE A 59 3.91 -9.75 -6.61
N ASP A 60 4.64 -10.09 -7.67
CA ASP A 60 4.74 -9.29 -8.89
C ASP A 60 3.70 -9.76 -9.90
N TRP A 61 2.97 -8.81 -10.46
CA TRP A 61 1.93 -9.00 -11.47
C TRP A 61 2.19 -8.13 -12.69
N SER A 62 1.88 -8.65 -13.87
CA SER A 62 1.95 -7.91 -15.14
C SER A 62 0.77 -8.29 -16.03
N PRO A 63 -0.07 -7.32 -16.45
CA PRO A 63 -1.11 -7.57 -17.45
C PRO A 63 -0.49 -7.71 -18.83
N VAL A 64 -0.99 -8.66 -19.62
CA VAL A 64 -0.53 -8.87 -21.00
C VAL A 64 -1.61 -8.49 -21.98
N GLN A 65 -2.80 -9.04 -21.77
CA GLN A 65 -4.00 -8.71 -22.53
C GLN A 65 -5.11 -8.37 -21.55
N THR A 66 -5.70 -7.21 -21.72
CA THR A 66 -6.69 -6.68 -20.79
C THR A 66 -8.06 -6.53 -21.45
N ALA A 67 -9.10 -6.82 -20.72
CA ALA A 67 -10.47 -6.67 -21.13
C ALA A 67 -11.24 -5.86 -20.07
N PRO A 68 -12.29 -5.11 -20.47
CA PRO A 68 -13.21 -4.50 -19.53
C PRO A 68 -13.79 -5.51 -18.55
N TYR A 69 -14.19 -5.03 -17.38
CA TYR A 69 -14.76 -5.83 -16.30
C TYR A 69 -13.87 -6.96 -15.79
N THR A 70 -12.55 -6.77 -15.87
CA THR A 70 -11.61 -7.75 -15.34
C THR A 70 -11.06 -7.33 -13.99
N TYR A 71 -11.10 -8.26 -13.04
CA TYR A 71 -10.46 -8.13 -11.75
C TYR A 71 -9.33 -9.18 -11.62
N TRP A 72 -8.14 -8.72 -11.33
CA TRP A 72 -6.99 -9.52 -10.92
C TRP A 72 -6.77 -9.31 -9.42
N ALA A 73 -7.45 -10.09 -8.59
CA ALA A 73 -7.18 -10.14 -7.15
C ALA A 73 -5.89 -10.91 -6.93
N VAL A 74 -4.75 -10.22 -6.96
CA VAL A 74 -3.42 -10.83 -6.82
C VAL A 74 -3.14 -11.36 -5.42
N HIS A 75 -3.95 -10.93 -4.45
CA HIS A 75 -4.00 -11.48 -3.10
C HIS A 75 -5.46 -11.69 -2.70
N ASN A 76 -5.78 -12.92 -2.31
CA ASN A 76 -6.99 -13.33 -1.64
C ASN A 76 -6.59 -14.18 -0.44
N TRP A 77 -7.21 -13.97 0.72
CA TRP A 77 -6.84 -14.66 1.97
C TRP A 77 -8.01 -14.77 2.92
N ASN A 78 -7.97 -15.75 3.84
CA ASN A 78 -8.93 -15.99 4.92
C ASN A 78 -10.40 -15.93 4.48
N GLN A 79 -10.72 -16.33 3.26
CA GLN A 79 -12.09 -16.24 2.74
C GLN A 79 -13.08 -16.98 3.67
N GLY A 80 -14.11 -16.26 4.13
CA GLY A 80 -15.10 -16.77 5.08
C GLY A 80 -14.61 -16.84 6.52
N GLY A 81 -13.42 -16.34 6.84
CA GLY A 81 -12.85 -16.31 8.19
C GLY A 81 -12.49 -14.90 8.66
N GLU A 82 -11.97 -14.82 9.90
CA GLU A 82 -11.60 -13.57 10.52
C GLU A 82 -10.51 -12.82 9.73
N GLY A 83 -10.78 -11.53 9.46
CA GLY A 83 -9.89 -10.67 8.69
C GLY A 83 -9.70 -11.10 7.25
N GLY A 84 -10.67 -11.80 6.67
CA GLY A 84 -10.66 -12.18 5.27
C GLY A 84 -10.71 -10.96 4.36
N GLY A 85 -10.07 -11.10 3.18
CA GLY A 85 -9.99 -9.99 2.25
C GLY A 85 -9.38 -10.35 0.90
N TYR A 86 -9.37 -9.37 0.02
CA TYR A 86 -8.72 -9.45 -1.28
C TYR A 86 -8.16 -8.10 -1.71
N ALA A 87 -7.09 -8.13 -2.50
CA ALA A 87 -6.45 -6.95 -3.04
C ALA A 87 -5.92 -7.21 -4.45
N GLY A 88 -6.00 -6.21 -5.33
CA GLY A 88 -5.55 -6.41 -6.70
C GLY A 88 -5.81 -5.22 -7.62
N PHE A 89 -5.84 -5.53 -8.90
CA PHE A 89 -5.94 -4.60 -10.02
C PHE A 89 -7.26 -4.82 -10.76
N GLN A 90 -7.92 -3.73 -11.15
CA GLN A 90 -9.19 -3.84 -11.86
C GLN A 90 -9.20 -2.96 -13.11
N GLN A 91 -9.76 -3.47 -14.19
CA GLN A 91 -10.09 -2.70 -15.37
C GLN A 91 -11.61 -2.54 -15.50
N GLN A 92 -12.06 -1.30 -15.47
CA GLN A 92 -13.46 -0.91 -15.66
C GLN A 92 -13.85 -0.94 -17.15
N SER A 93 -15.15 -0.87 -17.43
CA SER A 93 -15.67 -0.79 -18.81
C SER A 93 -15.41 0.55 -19.47
N GLY A 94 -15.30 1.59 -18.66
CA GLY A 94 -15.10 2.98 -19.08
C GLY A 94 -14.37 3.78 -18.03
N PHE A 95 -14.47 5.10 -18.14
CA PHE A 95 -13.99 5.98 -17.08
C PHE A 95 -15.11 6.16 -16.06
N ASP A 96 -14.90 5.64 -14.86
CA ASP A 96 -15.66 6.03 -13.67
C ASP A 96 -14.93 7.17 -12.93
N GLN A 97 -15.39 7.52 -11.74
CA GLN A 97 -14.74 8.56 -10.92
C GLN A 97 -13.28 8.24 -10.54
N PHE A 98 -12.87 6.97 -10.63
CA PHE A 98 -11.50 6.50 -10.34
C PHE A 98 -10.68 6.27 -11.61
N GLY A 99 -11.25 6.46 -12.79
CA GLY A 99 -10.63 6.16 -14.08
C GLY A 99 -10.80 4.70 -14.50
N LYS A 100 -10.22 4.36 -15.65
CA LYS A 100 -10.37 3.05 -16.26
C LYS A 100 -9.62 1.93 -15.54
N ARG A 101 -8.48 2.26 -14.90
CA ARG A 101 -7.56 1.30 -14.25
C ARG A 101 -7.38 1.67 -12.78
N THR A 102 -7.64 0.73 -11.91
CA THR A 102 -7.70 0.98 -10.47
C THR A 102 -6.98 -0.11 -9.68
N LEU A 103 -6.68 0.21 -8.41
CA LEU A 103 -6.34 -0.76 -7.38
C LEU A 103 -7.56 -0.94 -6.48
N HIS A 104 -7.71 -2.15 -5.96
CA HIS A 104 -8.70 -2.50 -4.95
C HIS A 104 -8.02 -3.11 -3.73
N PHE A 105 -8.62 -2.84 -2.56
CA PHE A 105 -8.26 -3.46 -1.29
C PHE A 105 -9.54 -3.57 -0.46
N ALA A 106 -9.95 -4.78 -0.12
CA ALA A 106 -11.19 -5.04 0.60
C ALA A 106 -10.97 -6.01 1.76
N LEU A 107 -11.67 -5.75 2.87
CA LEU A 107 -11.76 -6.62 4.03
C LEU A 107 -13.24 -6.83 4.36
N TRP A 108 -13.64 -8.08 4.63
CA TRP A 108 -14.94 -8.38 5.21
C TRP A 108 -15.00 -7.95 6.68
N ASP A 109 -16.19 -7.57 7.13
CA ASP A 109 -16.42 -7.19 8.52
C ASP A 109 -16.00 -8.32 9.48
N PRO A 110 -15.51 -7.95 10.68
CA PRO A 110 -15.06 -8.92 11.65
C PRO A 110 -16.18 -9.87 12.08
N ILE A 111 -15.80 -11.11 12.35
CA ILE A 111 -16.66 -12.14 12.91
C ILE A 111 -16.68 -12.04 14.43
N ALA A 112 -15.51 -11.76 15.04
CA ALA A 112 -15.33 -11.73 16.49
C ALA A 112 -15.57 -10.34 17.12
N SER A 113 -16.00 -9.35 16.35
CA SER A 113 -16.29 -7.99 16.81
C SER A 113 -17.52 -7.42 16.13
N ASN A 114 -18.30 -6.63 16.86
CA ASN A 114 -19.41 -5.86 16.32
C ASN A 114 -18.98 -4.47 15.79
N GLN A 115 -17.70 -4.13 15.90
CA GLN A 115 -17.16 -2.89 15.38
C GLN A 115 -16.83 -3.05 13.89
N ALA A 116 -17.22 -2.06 13.11
CA ALA A 116 -16.91 -2.06 11.67
C ALA A 116 -15.45 -1.73 11.42
N ILE A 117 -14.90 -2.29 10.35
CA ILE A 117 -13.58 -1.91 9.81
C ILE A 117 -13.58 -0.43 9.42
N LYS A 118 -12.47 0.26 9.69
CA LYS A 118 -12.25 1.67 9.35
C LYS A 118 -11.01 1.84 8.48
N ALA A 119 -11.01 2.82 7.61
CA ALA A 119 -9.79 3.27 6.96
C ALA A 119 -9.02 4.17 7.95
N GLU A 120 -7.80 3.77 8.33
CA GLU A 120 -6.89 4.59 9.12
C GLU A 120 -6.14 5.59 8.23
N TYR A 121 -5.75 5.15 7.04
CA TYR A 121 -5.09 5.97 6.04
C TYR A 121 -5.59 5.65 4.64
N LEU A 122 -5.77 6.70 3.85
CA LEU A 122 -6.06 6.64 2.42
C LEU A 122 -5.07 7.53 1.67
N SER A 123 -4.50 7.02 0.59
CA SER A 123 -3.69 7.88 -0.30
C SER A 123 -4.58 8.94 -0.96
N PRO A 124 -4.03 10.06 -1.45
CA PRO A 124 -4.82 11.16 -2.01
C PRO A 124 -5.74 10.78 -3.18
N THR A 125 -5.48 9.63 -3.83
CA THR A 125 -6.27 9.11 -4.96
C THR A 125 -7.11 7.90 -4.59
N SER A 126 -7.32 7.68 -3.29
CA SER A 126 -8.05 6.53 -2.73
C SER A 126 -9.33 6.98 -2.05
N GLU A 127 -10.38 6.19 -2.20
CA GLU A 127 -11.64 6.35 -1.48
C GLU A 127 -12.06 5.03 -0.85
N ALA A 128 -12.65 5.13 0.35
CA ALA A 128 -13.20 3.99 1.05
C ALA A 128 -14.73 3.99 0.97
N SER A 129 -15.31 2.83 0.72
CA SER A 129 -16.77 2.64 0.73
C SER A 129 -17.15 1.28 1.29
N ARG A 130 -18.34 1.20 1.87
CA ARG A 130 -18.91 -0.08 2.33
C ARG A 130 -19.38 -0.88 1.13
N PHE A 131 -19.23 -2.20 1.21
CA PHE A 131 -19.80 -3.12 0.23
C PHE A 131 -20.76 -4.10 0.90
N GLY A 132 -21.61 -4.74 0.08
CA GLY A 132 -22.60 -5.75 0.47
C GLY A 132 -22.82 -6.73 -0.67
N GLY A 133 -23.73 -7.69 -0.48
CA GLY A 133 -24.08 -8.71 -1.47
C GLY A 133 -23.34 -10.03 -1.23
N GLU A 134 -22.04 -10.04 -1.19
CA GLU A 134 -21.18 -11.19 -0.86
C GLU A 134 -20.75 -11.22 0.62
N GLY A 135 -21.50 -10.59 1.49
CA GLY A 135 -21.15 -10.22 2.85
C GLY A 135 -20.98 -8.71 2.95
N THR A 136 -20.71 -8.20 4.15
CA THR A 136 -20.44 -6.77 4.38
C THR A 136 -18.98 -6.53 4.69
N GLY A 137 -18.48 -5.36 4.34
CA GLY A 137 -17.09 -5.02 4.58
C GLY A 137 -16.75 -3.61 4.13
N LEU A 138 -15.47 -3.28 4.19
CA LEU A 138 -14.90 -2.04 3.70
C LEU A 138 -13.99 -2.33 2.50
N LYS A 139 -14.20 -1.59 1.40
CA LYS A 139 -13.28 -1.59 0.26
C LYS A 139 -12.66 -0.23 0.07
N VAL A 140 -11.41 -0.21 -0.34
CA VAL A 140 -10.71 0.95 -0.85
C VAL A 140 -10.50 0.78 -2.34
N GLN A 141 -10.89 1.80 -3.09
CA GLN A 141 -10.66 1.91 -4.52
C GLN A 141 -9.73 3.08 -4.79
N THR A 142 -8.72 2.86 -5.64
CA THR A 142 -7.66 3.85 -5.88
C THR A 142 -7.44 4.03 -7.36
N THR A 143 -7.44 5.27 -7.82
CA THR A 143 -6.97 5.58 -9.19
C THR A 143 -5.50 5.22 -9.31
N TYR A 144 -5.19 4.33 -10.26
CA TYR A 144 -3.83 3.90 -10.54
C TYR A 144 -3.70 3.44 -11.99
N ASN A 145 -3.04 4.23 -12.81
CA ASN A 145 -2.96 4.00 -14.24
C ASN A 145 -1.84 3.01 -14.61
N TRP A 146 -1.98 1.75 -14.15
CA TRP A 146 -1.09 0.66 -14.52
C TRP A 146 -1.15 0.40 -16.04
N LYS A 147 -0.08 -0.13 -16.61
CA LYS A 147 0.10 -0.30 -18.05
C LYS A 147 0.32 -1.75 -18.43
N ASP A 148 -0.10 -2.10 -19.65
CA ASP A 148 0.11 -3.42 -20.19
C ASP A 148 1.60 -3.74 -20.32
N SER A 149 1.96 -4.99 -20.04
CA SER A 149 3.31 -5.53 -20.09
C SER A 149 4.31 -4.91 -19.10
N GLU A 150 3.89 -4.01 -18.21
CA GLU A 150 4.70 -3.52 -17.11
C GLU A 150 4.48 -4.36 -15.84
N TRP A 151 5.51 -4.46 -15.00
CA TRP A 151 5.47 -5.24 -13.77
C TRP A 151 5.20 -4.33 -12.57
N TYR A 152 4.30 -4.79 -11.70
CA TYR A 152 3.93 -4.12 -10.46
C TYR A 152 4.02 -5.12 -9.32
N ARG A 153 4.63 -4.71 -8.19
CA ARG A 153 4.63 -5.51 -6.96
C ARG A 153 3.54 -5.02 -6.03
N MET A 154 2.64 -5.87 -5.63
CA MET A 154 1.71 -5.60 -4.54
C MET A 154 2.18 -6.30 -3.28
N THR A 155 2.33 -5.54 -2.20
CA THR A 155 2.70 -6.05 -0.88
C THR A 155 1.64 -5.67 0.13
N LEU A 156 1.14 -6.66 0.85
CA LEU A 156 0.26 -6.47 2.00
C LEU A 156 1.01 -6.83 3.27
N ARG A 157 0.76 -6.09 4.33
CA ARG A 157 1.28 -6.37 5.66
C ARG A 157 0.17 -6.24 6.69
N SER A 158 0.12 -7.19 7.65
CA SER A 158 -0.69 -7.10 8.86
C SER A 158 0.20 -6.90 10.08
N TRP A 159 -0.26 -6.11 11.05
CA TRP A 159 0.45 -5.89 12.32
C TRP A 159 -0.52 -5.56 13.44
N GLN A 160 -0.05 -5.74 14.68
CA GLN A 160 -0.82 -5.45 15.87
C GLN A 160 -0.59 -4.01 16.33
N GLU A 161 -1.68 -3.33 16.68
CA GLU A 161 -1.64 -2.01 17.27
C GLU A 161 -2.92 -1.75 18.07
N ASP A 162 -2.77 -1.33 19.34
CA ASP A 162 -3.86 -0.97 20.25
C ASP A 162 -4.97 -2.02 20.37
N GLY A 163 -4.58 -3.31 20.40
CA GLY A 163 -5.53 -4.44 20.49
C GLY A 163 -6.25 -4.78 19.19
N HIS A 164 -5.96 -4.08 18.09
CA HIS A 164 -6.50 -4.31 16.76
C HIS A 164 -5.43 -4.89 15.82
N THR A 165 -5.85 -5.41 14.70
CA THR A 165 -4.98 -5.74 13.57
C THR A 165 -5.11 -4.68 12.48
N LYS A 166 -4.01 -4.09 12.10
CA LYS A 166 -3.94 -3.21 10.94
C LYS A 166 -3.54 -4.01 9.70
N PHE A 167 -4.14 -3.66 8.56
CA PHE A 167 -3.79 -4.20 7.25
C PHE A 167 -3.40 -3.06 6.33
N GLY A 168 -2.16 -3.08 5.81
CA GLY A 168 -1.65 -2.06 4.90
C GLY A 168 -1.41 -2.63 3.51
N GLN A 169 -1.68 -1.82 2.48
CA GLN A 169 -1.42 -2.11 1.07
C GLN A 169 -0.39 -1.15 0.50
N TRP A 170 0.67 -1.69 -0.08
CA TRP A 170 1.69 -0.96 -0.84
C TRP A 170 1.78 -1.50 -2.26
N ILE A 171 2.00 -0.60 -3.19
CA ILE A 171 2.26 -0.91 -4.59
C ILE A 171 3.62 -0.38 -5.01
N LYS A 172 4.37 -1.17 -5.78
CA LYS A 172 5.62 -0.76 -6.42
C LYS A 172 5.45 -0.80 -7.93
N ASP A 173 5.79 0.28 -8.60
CA ASP A 173 6.08 0.27 -10.01
C ASP A 173 7.51 -0.25 -10.19
N ASN A 174 7.66 -1.45 -10.76
CA ASN A 174 8.98 -2.08 -10.84
C ASN A 174 9.87 -1.41 -11.89
N LYS A 175 9.29 -0.76 -12.91
CA LYS A 175 10.04 -0.04 -13.93
C LYS A 175 10.63 1.25 -13.39
N LEU A 176 9.86 2.01 -12.64
CA LEU A 176 10.30 3.24 -11.98
C LEU A 176 11.04 2.97 -10.68
N ASN A 177 10.95 1.76 -10.15
CA ASN A 177 11.41 1.37 -8.82
C ASN A 177 10.84 2.26 -7.70
N GLN A 178 9.56 2.66 -7.81
CA GLN A 178 8.88 3.57 -6.90
C GLN A 178 7.76 2.88 -6.15
N TRP A 179 7.70 3.12 -4.85
CA TRP A 179 6.66 2.61 -3.97
C TRP A 179 5.60 3.68 -3.63
N LYS A 180 4.38 3.22 -3.42
CA LYS A 180 3.28 4.02 -2.90
C LYS A 180 2.55 3.25 -1.81
N LEU A 181 2.35 3.85 -0.64
CA LEU A 181 1.36 3.40 0.34
C LEU A 181 -0.03 3.77 -0.19
N VAL A 182 -0.89 2.77 -0.33
CA VAL A 182 -2.25 2.93 -0.89
C VAL A 182 -3.25 3.21 0.22
N ALA A 183 -3.33 2.30 1.20
CA ALA A 183 -4.27 2.40 2.31
C ALA A 183 -3.81 1.59 3.52
N ILE A 184 -4.32 1.97 4.69
CA ILE A 184 -4.27 1.17 5.92
C ILE A 184 -5.69 1.03 6.43
N MET A 185 -6.12 -0.20 6.69
CA MET A 185 -7.40 -0.51 7.32
C MET A 185 -7.19 -0.99 8.75
N ASP A 186 -8.06 -0.54 9.63
CA ASP A 186 -8.13 -0.94 11.03
C ASP A 186 -9.21 -2.03 11.20
N HIS A 187 -8.78 -3.24 11.49
CA HIS A 187 -9.62 -4.40 11.77
C HIS A 187 -9.71 -4.59 13.29
N PRO A 188 -10.88 -4.42 13.91
CA PRO A 188 -11.02 -4.34 15.37
C PRO A 188 -11.00 -5.72 16.05
N VAL A 189 -10.09 -6.61 15.63
CA VAL A 189 -9.78 -7.89 16.23
C VAL A 189 -8.27 -8.06 16.26
N ALA A 190 -7.72 -8.47 17.40
CA ALA A 190 -6.29 -8.66 17.58
C ALA A 190 -5.81 -9.97 16.94
N ASN A 191 -4.51 -10.02 16.63
CA ASN A 191 -3.76 -11.22 16.21
C ASN A 191 -4.29 -11.89 14.94
N VAL A 192 -4.84 -11.12 14.03
CA VAL A 192 -5.22 -11.62 12.70
C VAL A 192 -4.02 -11.58 11.75
N ALA A 193 -3.83 -12.64 10.97
CA ALA A 193 -2.76 -12.78 10.00
C ALA A 193 -3.33 -13.33 8.68
N PHE A 194 -2.51 -13.39 7.64
CA PHE A 194 -2.83 -14.11 6.41
C PHE A 194 -2.66 -15.61 6.65
N ASN A 195 -3.72 -16.29 7.09
CA ASN A 195 -3.63 -17.64 7.65
C ASN A 195 -3.81 -18.75 6.62
N TYR A 196 -4.80 -18.62 5.72
CA TYR A 196 -5.17 -19.68 4.79
C TYR A 196 -5.84 -19.12 3.53
N GLY A 197 -6.04 -20.00 2.55
CA GLY A 197 -6.73 -19.63 1.31
C GLY A 197 -5.95 -18.62 0.46
N LEU A 198 -4.62 -18.50 0.68
CA LEU A 198 -3.81 -17.63 -0.14
C LEU A 198 -3.94 -18.05 -1.59
N SER A 199 -4.43 -17.13 -2.40
CA SER A 199 -4.59 -17.35 -3.84
C SER A 199 -4.60 -16.01 -4.58
N MET A 200 -4.38 -16.08 -5.88
CA MET A 200 -4.77 -15.05 -6.83
C MET A 200 -5.95 -15.56 -7.61
N PHE A 201 -6.87 -14.70 -8.01
CA PHE A 201 -7.86 -15.00 -9.04
C PHE A 201 -7.93 -13.93 -10.11
N GLN A 202 -8.21 -14.35 -11.34
CA GLN A 202 -8.58 -13.50 -12.46
C GLN A 202 -10.05 -13.75 -12.78
N GLU A 203 -10.86 -12.70 -12.80
CA GLU A 203 -12.30 -12.78 -12.93
C GLU A 203 -12.82 -11.82 -13.99
N ASP A 204 -13.79 -12.28 -14.77
CA ASP A 204 -14.67 -11.47 -15.62
C ASP A 204 -15.96 -11.20 -14.86
N TRP A 205 -16.01 -10.11 -14.09
CA TRP A 205 -17.12 -9.89 -13.12
C TRP A 205 -18.41 -9.33 -13.73
N ALA A 206 -18.34 -8.72 -14.92
CA ALA A 206 -19.52 -8.16 -15.60
C ALA A 206 -19.37 -8.11 -17.13
N GLY A 207 -18.38 -8.79 -17.70
CA GLY A 207 -18.16 -8.86 -19.14
C GLY A 207 -19.00 -9.94 -19.82
N ASN A 208 -18.65 -10.28 -21.04
CA ASN A 208 -19.37 -11.24 -21.86
C ASN A 208 -18.54 -12.49 -22.23
N GLY A 209 -17.34 -12.62 -21.70
CA GLY A 209 -16.43 -13.73 -21.97
C GLY A 209 -15.80 -13.75 -23.37
N GLN A 210 -16.11 -12.80 -24.24
CA GLN A 210 -15.63 -12.78 -25.64
C GLN A 210 -14.18 -12.28 -25.73
N ASP A 211 -13.80 -11.38 -24.82
CA ASP A 211 -12.47 -10.81 -24.80
C ASP A 211 -11.52 -11.67 -23.98
N VAL A 212 -10.31 -11.86 -24.51
CA VAL A 212 -9.24 -12.54 -23.77
C VAL A 212 -8.68 -11.62 -22.71
N ARG A 213 -8.43 -12.18 -21.53
CA ARG A 213 -7.67 -11.55 -20.45
C ARG A 213 -6.51 -12.45 -20.05
N GLU A 214 -5.32 -11.87 -20.00
CA GLU A 214 -4.08 -12.60 -19.68
C GLU A 214 -3.22 -11.76 -18.74
N ALA A 215 -2.67 -12.42 -17.72
CA ALA A 215 -1.69 -11.84 -16.81
C ALA A 215 -0.54 -12.81 -16.52
N ARG A 216 0.58 -12.23 -16.07
CA ARG A 216 1.77 -12.94 -15.62
C ARG A 216 2.03 -12.67 -14.16
N LEU A 217 2.62 -13.65 -13.47
CA LEU A 217 2.90 -13.62 -12.04
C LEU A 217 4.29 -14.16 -11.77
N LYS A 218 5.04 -13.49 -10.88
CA LYS A 218 6.33 -13.97 -10.36
C LYS A 218 6.62 -13.40 -8.98
N ASN A 219 7.71 -13.83 -8.39
CA ASN A 219 8.18 -13.26 -7.11
C ASN A 219 7.09 -13.28 -6.04
N GLY A 220 6.36 -14.39 -5.94
CA GLY A 220 5.36 -14.61 -4.91
C GLY A 220 6.00 -15.07 -3.60
N TYR A 221 5.70 -14.37 -2.51
CA TYR A 221 6.28 -14.63 -1.19
C TYR A 221 5.27 -14.41 -0.08
N SER A 222 5.46 -15.15 1.01
CA SER A 222 4.83 -14.86 2.30
C SER A 222 5.89 -14.89 3.41
N ARG A 223 5.75 -14.00 4.42
CA ARG A 223 6.62 -14.01 5.59
C ARG A 223 5.88 -14.59 6.79
N LYS A 224 6.38 -15.67 7.36
CA LYS A 224 5.73 -16.36 8.47
C LYS A 224 5.64 -15.48 9.71
N VAL A 225 4.52 -15.56 10.43
CA VAL A 225 4.34 -14.88 11.72
C VAL A 225 5.29 -15.45 12.78
N SER A 226 5.52 -16.77 12.77
CA SER A 226 6.20 -17.51 13.83
C SER A 226 7.69 -17.17 13.99
N ASP A 227 8.40 -17.05 12.87
CA ASP A 227 9.87 -16.94 12.84
C ASP A 227 10.38 -15.85 11.92
N LYS A 228 9.47 -15.12 11.28
CA LYS A 228 9.77 -14.06 10.28
C LYS A 228 10.54 -14.54 9.05
N GLN A 229 10.63 -15.86 8.85
CA GLN A 229 11.26 -16.42 7.65
C GLN A 229 10.35 -16.27 6.43
N TRP A 230 10.97 -16.02 5.29
CA TRP A 230 10.28 -15.96 4.01
C TRP A 230 9.99 -17.36 3.48
N ASN A 231 8.82 -17.51 2.90
CA ASN A 231 8.41 -18.68 2.12
C ASN A 231 8.16 -18.23 0.68
N SER A 232 8.96 -18.74 -0.25
CA SER A 232 8.78 -18.46 -1.67
C SER A 232 7.74 -19.39 -2.27
N TRP A 233 6.85 -18.87 -3.09
CA TRP A 233 5.78 -19.61 -3.74
C TRP A 233 6.28 -20.28 -5.02
N ASN A 234 7.24 -21.19 -4.87
CA ASN A 234 7.83 -21.92 -6.00
C ASN A 234 6.83 -22.88 -6.66
N ASN A 235 6.01 -23.57 -5.86
CA ASN A 235 4.97 -24.47 -6.33
C ASN A 235 3.61 -23.80 -6.25
N GLN A 236 2.95 -23.64 -7.39
CA GLN A 236 1.64 -23.01 -7.46
C GLN A 236 0.72 -23.80 -8.38
N ARG A 237 -0.51 -24.04 -7.92
CA ARG A 237 -1.54 -24.70 -8.72
C ARG A 237 -2.33 -23.65 -9.48
N ILE A 238 -2.41 -23.80 -10.80
CA ILE A 238 -3.34 -23.07 -11.66
C ILE A 238 -4.57 -23.94 -11.88
N SER A 239 -5.77 -23.39 -11.67
CA SER A 239 -7.05 -24.05 -11.92
C SER A 239 -8.09 -23.02 -12.38
N GLY A 240 -9.10 -23.47 -13.07
CA GLY A 240 -10.21 -22.62 -13.46
C GLY A 240 -11.51 -23.05 -12.82
N GLN A 241 -12.51 -22.20 -12.91
CA GLN A 241 -13.86 -22.53 -12.51
C GLN A 241 -14.39 -23.62 -13.43
N HIS A 242 -14.90 -24.70 -12.83
CA HIS A 242 -15.44 -25.83 -13.56
C HIS A 242 -16.75 -25.48 -14.25
N ASP A 243 -16.70 -25.42 -15.55
CA ASP A 243 -17.85 -25.52 -16.39
C ASP A 243 -17.48 -26.24 -17.72
N THR A 244 -18.46 -26.44 -18.55
CA THR A 244 -18.37 -27.30 -19.73
C THR A 244 -17.44 -26.80 -20.85
N SER A 245 -16.94 -25.57 -20.79
CA SER A 245 -16.24 -24.99 -21.95
C SER A 245 -14.73 -24.81 -21.78
N TYR A 246 -14.18 -24.92 -20.55
CA TYR A 246 -12.75 -24.80 -20.29
C TYR A 246 -12.06 -23.63 -21.04
N GLN A 247 -12.74 -22.48 -21.16
CA GLN A 247 -12.18 -21.29 -21.83
C GLN A 247 -11.18 -20.57 -20.94
N TYR A 248 -10.28 -21.30 -20.35
CA TYR A 248 -9.17 -20.81 -19.57
C TYR A 248 -7.94 -21.68 -19.78
N ASP A 249 -6.79 -21.12 -19.56
CA ASP A 249 -5.53 -21.85 -19.60
C ASP A 249 -4.50 -21.19 -18.65
N GLY A 250 -3.39 -21.86 -18.44
CA GLY A 250 -2.30 -21.36 -17.65
C GLY A 250 -1.05 -22.22 -17.79
N GLY A 251 0.07 -21.62 -17.46
CA GLY A 251 1.35 -22.30 -17.59
C GLY A 251 2.46 -21.59 -16.85
N ALA A 252 3.67 -22.13 -17.02
CA ALA A 252 4.88 -21.56 -16.48
C ALA A 252 5.97 -21.44 -17.55
N THR A 253 6.77 -20.42 -17.45
CA THR A 253 8.11 -20.32 -18.04
C THR A 253 9.14 -20.54 -16.94
N SER A 254 10.43 -20.37 -17.25
CA SER A 254 11.48 -20.33 -16.21
C SER A 254 11.37 -19.14 -15.27
N GLU A 255 10.66 -18.07 -15.66
CA GLU A 255 10.67 -16.78 -14.97
C GLU A 255 9.34 -16.42 -14.32
N TYR A 256 8.20 -16.86 -14.89
CA TYR A 256 6.88 -16.47 -14.44
C TYR A 256 5.82 -17.52 -14.72
N LEU A 257 4.73 -17.46 -13.98
CA LEU A 257 3.46 -18.10 -14.31
C LEU A 257 2.63 -17.16 -15.19
N TRP A 258 1.77 -17.73 -16.03
CA TRP A 258 0.77 -16.98 -16.78
C TRP A 258 -0.61 -17.62 -16.66
N VAL A 259 -1.63 -16.81 -16.71
CA VAL A 259 -3.03 -17.21 -16.70
C VAL A 259 -3.79 -16.47 -17.80
N ARG A 260 -4.71 -17.18 -18.45
CA ARG A 260 -5.53 -16.65 -19.55
C ARG A 260 -6.97 -17.16 -19.42
N ALA A 261 -7.95 -16.32 -19.73
CA ALA A 261 -9.35 -16.72 -19.82
C ALA A 261 -10.11 -15.89 -20.87
N GLY A 262 -11.21 -16.48 -21.35
CA GLY A 262 -12.11 -15.83 -22.32
C GLY A 262 -11.71 -16.05 -23.79
N GLY A 263 -12.52 -15.51 -24.70
CA GLY A 263 -12.35 -15.67 -26.13
C GLY A 263 -12.35 -17.14 -26.56
N ASN A 264 -11.46 -17.46 -27.49
CA ASN A 264 -11.25 -18.81 -27.99
C ASN A 264 -10.18 -19.59 -27.20
N THR A 265 -9.91 -19.21 -25.94
CA THR A 265 -8.94 -19.90 -25.09
C THR A 265 -9.37 -21.37 -24.91
N GLN A 266 -8.44 -22.28 -25.08
CA GLN A 266 -8.65 -23.73 -24.84
C GLN A 266 -7.71 -24.18 -23.74
N SER A 267 -8.21 -24.94 -22.78
CA SER A 267 -7.42 -25.40 -21.65
C SER A 267 -6.45 -26.52 -22.04
N THR A 268 -5.19 -26.35 -21.72
CA THR A 268 -4.17 -27.42 -21.74
C THR A 268 -3.93 -28.01 -20.36
N ILE A 269 -4.53 -27.44 -19.33
CA ILE A 269 -4.36 -27.84 -17.92
C ILE A 269 -5.57 -28.58 -17.34
N GLY A 270 -6.64 -28.75 -18.12
CA GLY A 270 -7.88 -29.43 -17.69
C GLY A 270 -8.45 -28.75 -16.45
N THR A 271 -8.73 -29.53 -15.40
CA THR A 271 -9.25 -29.01 -14.10
C THR A 271 -8.20 -28.31 -13.24
N GLY A 272 -6.97 -28.26 -13.69
CA GLY A 272 -5.87 -27.57 -13.04
C GLY A 272 -4.58 -28.40 -12.97
N LYS A 273 -3.46 -27.68 -12.92
CA LYS A 273 -2.10 -28.24 -12.92
C LYS A 273 -1.20 -27.45 -11.97
N THR A 274 -0.30 -28.16 -11.30
CA THR A 274 0.74 -27.53 -10.48
C THR A 274 1.98 -27.25 -11.33
N PHE A 275 2.50 -26.06 -11.21
CA PHE A 275 3.73 -25.61 -11.87
C PHE A 275 4.77 -25.24 -10.83
N ASN A 276 6.02 -25.41 -11.21
CA ASN A 276 7.17 -24.97 -10.42
C ASN A 276 7.87 -23.85 -11.17
N ILE A 277 8.15 -22.74 -10.45
CA ILE A 277 9.02 -21.67 -10.91
C ILE A 277 10.18 -21.53 -9.92
N ASN A 278 11.37 -21.34 -10.44
CA ASN A 278 12.53 -21.14 -9.59
C ASN A 278 12.72 -19.65 -9.30
N GLN A 279 12.59 -19.27 -8.05
CA GLN A 279 12.78 -17.88 -7.58
C GLN A 279 13.59 -17.88 -6.29
N PRO A 280 14.24 -16.74 -5.93
CA PRO A 280 15.00 -16.61 -4.67
C PRO A 280 14.18 -17.01 -3.44
N SER A 281 14.86 -17.38 -2.35
CA SER A 281 14.19 -17.76 -1.10
C SER A 281 13.48 -16.60 -0.38
N GLN A 282 13.82 -15.37 -0.73
CA GLN A 282 13.23 -14.14 -0.19
C GLN A 282 13.10 -13.07 -1.30
N PRO A 283 12.18 -12.11 -1.14
CA PRO A 283 12.02 -11.04 -2.13
C PRO A 283 13.23 -10.12 -2.17
N GLU A 284 13.47 -9.54 -3.33
CA GLU A 284 14.32 -8.35 -3.43
C GLU A 284 13.62 -7.18 -2.74
N MET A 285 14.23 -6.66 -1.67
CA MET A 285 13.61 -5.68 -0.80
C MET A 285 14.04 -4.23 -1.08
N GLY A 286 15.08 -4.00 -1.90
CA GLY A 286 15.62 -2.66 -2.10
C GLY A 286 16.28 -2.09 -0.84
N ASN A 287 16.48 -0.79 -0.75
CA ASN A 287 17.09 -0.12 0.40
C ASN A 287 16.15 0.96 0.96
N LEU A 288 16.10 1.07 2.29
CA LEU A 288 15.50 2.22 2.96
C LEU A 288 16.52 3.36 2.97
N ASP A 289 16.14 4.53 2.49
CA ASP A 289 16.93 5.76 2.64
C ASP A 289 16.04 7.00 2.65
N PHE A 290 16.46 8.04 3.35
CA PHE A 290 15.70 9.28 3.51
C PHE A 290 16.62 10.47 3.71
N ASP A 291 16.15 11.67 3.41
CA ASP A 291 16.84 12.92 3.71
C ASP A 291 16.06 13.67 4.79
N ILE A 292 16.80 14.17 5.80
CA ILE A 292 16.23 15.05 6.82
C ILE A 292 16.03 16.42 6.18
N GLN A 293 14.79 16.92 6.23
CA GLN A 293 14.41 18.20 5.61
C GLN A 293 14.45 19.34 6.61
N ASN A 294 14.08 19.07 7.86
CA ASN A 294 14.03 20.07 8.91
C ASN A 294 14.23 19.44 10.30
N THR A 295 14.94 20.16 11.17
CA THR A 295 15.09 19.84 12.61
C THR A 295 15.17 21.14 13.40
N ARG A 296 14.08 21.92 13.39
CA ARG A 296 14.04 23.26 13.98
C ARG A 296 13.29 23.24 15.32
N PHE A 297 13.91 23.82 16.32
CA PHE A 297 13.30 24.13 17.61
C PHE A 297 13.06 25.61 17.73
N GLU A 298 11.80 26.04 17.90
CA GLU A 298 11.40 27.43 17.97
C GLU A 298 10.15 27.55 18.86
N ASP A 299 10.09 28.55 19.71
CA ASP A 299 8.96 28.82 20.62
C ASP A 299 8.52 27.61 21.47
N GLY A 300 9.49 26.85 21.97
CA GLY A 300 9.23 25.66 22.77
C GLY A 300 8.71 24.47 21.98
N LYS A 301 8.80 24.50 20.64
CA LYS A 301 8.27 23.47 19.75
C LYS A 301 9.38 22.93 18.84
N LEU A 302 9.59 21.63 18.88
CA LEU A 302 10.48 20.91 17.96
C LEU A 302 9.68 20.47 16.74
N ASN A 303 10.15 20.83 15.56
CA ASN A 303 9.64 20.39 14.27
C ASN A 303 10.71 19.57 13.56
N VAL A 304 10.42 18.30 13.26
CA VAL A 304 11.29 17.40 12.53
C VAL A 304 10.54 16.91 11.30
N SER A 305 11.18 17.00 10.14
CA SER A 305 10.60 16.42 8.92
C SER A 305 11.67 15.74 8.07
N TRP A 306 11.24 14.77 7.28
CA TRP A 306 12.10 14.01 6.39
C TRP A 306 11.36 13.62 5.12
N LYS A 307 12.12 13.22 4.12
CA LYS A 307 11.61 12.74 2.84
C LYS A 307 12.32 11.44 2.47
N LEU A 308 11.57 10.40 2.16
CA LEU A 308 12.14 9.19 1.58
C LEU A 308 12.72 9.50 0.20
N LYS A 309 13.85 8.90 -0.14
CA LYS A 309 14.38 8.96 -1.51
C LYS A 309 13.47 8.21 -2.48
N GLU A 310 13.44 8.62 -3.73
CA GLU A 310 12.47 8.10 -4.73
C GLU A 310 12.44 6.58 -4.85
N GLN A 311 13.59 5.93 -4.78
CA GLN A 311 13.73 4.47 -4.90
C GLN A 311 13.79 3.75 -3.56
N SER A 312 13.55 4.48 -2.46
CA SER A 312 13.54 3.90 -1.12
C SER A 312 12.39 2.91 -0.95
N THR A 313 12.66 1.84 -0.18
CA THR A 313 11.55 1.05 0.40
C THR A 313 10.68 1.94 1.27
N PRO A 314 9.37 1.68 1.34
CA PRO A 314 8.48 2.53 2.12
C PRO A 314 8.74 2.39 3.63
N GLN A 315 8.66 3.52 4.31
CA GLN A 315 8.61 3.56 5.76
C GLN A 315 7.40 2.77 6.27
N PHE A 316 7.64 1.96 7.29
CA PHE A 316 6.60 1.30 8.08
C PHE A 316 6.34 2.03 9.39
N LYS A 317 7.41 2.40 10.09
CA LYS A 317 7.36 3.18 11.33
C LYS A 317 8.62 4.01 11.52
N GLY A 318 8.55 5.01 12.39
CA GLY A 318 9.69 5.82 12.77
C GLY A 318 9.77 6.03 14.28
N LYS A 319 10.97 6.42 14.72
CA LYS A 319 11.28 6.84 16.08
C LYS A 319 12.26 8.00 16.05
N ILE A 320 12.09 8.97 16.94
CA ILE A 320 13.02 10.08 17.14
C ILE A 320 13.46 10.06 18.61
N GLU A 321 14.75 10.05 18.84
CA GLU A 321 15.37 10.15 20.16
C GLU A 321 16.18 11.45 20.22
N ILE A 322 15.98 12.23 21.26
CA ILE A 322 16.61 13.54 21.44
C ILE A 322 17.65 13.46 22.54
N TYR A 323 18.86 13.98 22.29
CA TYR A 323 19.99 13.96 23.21
C TYR A 323 20.58 15.34 23.40
N ASP A 324 21.22 15.58 24.56
CA ASP A 324 21.96 16.80 24.89
C ASP A 324 23.44 16.78 24.45
N ASN A 325 23.86 15.70 23.80
CA ASN A 325 25.25 15.52 23.37
C ASN A 325 25.36 14.89 21.98
N GLU A 326 26.38 15.29 21.26
CA GLU A 326 26.62 14.85 19.88
C GLU A 326 26.88 13.36 19.74
N LYS A 327 27.44 12.71 20.77
CA LYS A 327 27.76 11.27 20.73
C LYS A 327 26.51 10.39 20.93
N LEU A 328 25.34 10.98 21.23
CA LEU A 328 24.07 10.30 21.51
C LEU A 328 24.20 9.27 22.64
N MET A 329 25.01 9.64 23.66
CA MET A 329 25.29 8.78 24.82
C MET A 329 24.34 9.10 25.98
N GLY A 330 24.07 8.06 26.80
CA GLY A 330 23.17 8.17 27.93
C GLY A 330 21.70 7.96 27.57
N GLN A 331 20.84 8.36 28.47
CA GLN A 331 19.38 8.31 28.21
C GLN A 331 18.96 9.49 27.34
N PRO A 332 18.08 9.30 26.36
CA PRO A 332 17.55 10.40 25.57
C PRO A 332 16.70 11.32 26.47
N LEU A 333 16.79 12.63 26.24
CA LEU A 333 15.94 13.64 26.87
C LEU A 333 14.46 13.41 26.56
N LYS A 334 14.18 12.92 25.36
CA LYS A 334 12.84 12.62 24.88
C LYS A 334 12.88 11.53 23.83
N VAL A 335 11.88 10.65 23.86
CA VAL A 335 11.60 9.69 22.79
C VAL A 335 10.23 9.99 22.21
N ILE A 336 10.15 10.06 20.89
CA ILE A 336 8.91 10.13 20.11
C ILE A 336 8.86 8.83 19.31
N ASP A 337 8.00 7.94 19.69
CA ASP A 337 7.91 6.58 19.15
C ASP A 337 6.64 6.38 18.33
N ASN A 338 6.53 5.21 17.69
CA ASN A 338 5.35 4.79 16.93
C ASN A 338 4.90 5.79 15.85
N ILE A 339 5.85 6.48 15.21
CA ILE A 339 5.55 7.36 14.10
C ILE A 339 5.04 6.51 12.94
N LYS A 340 3.81 6.78 12.52
CA LYS A 340 3.07 6.00 11.53
C LYS A 340 3.74 6.04 10.15
N SER A 341 3.50 5.01 9.34
CA SER A 341 4.06 4.85 7.99
C SER A 341 3.74 6.01 7.01
N TYR A 342 2.65 6.71 7.23
CA TYR A 342 2.21 7.84 6.42
C TYR A 342 2.62 9.21 6.96
N LYS A 343 3.38 9.24 8.06
CA LYS A 343 3.89 10.47 8.67
C LYS A 343 5.34 10.68 8.28
N THR A 344 5.63 11.83 7.72
CA THR A 344 6.99 12.28 7.37
C THR A 344 7.41 13.54 8.13
N GLU A 345 6.63 13.91 9.12
CA GLU A 345 6.90 15.03 10.00
C GLU A 345 6.33 14.78 11.39
N VAL A 346 6.98 15.40 12.38
CA VAL A 346 6.57 15.42 13.78
C VAL A 346 6.72 16.84 14.30
N SER A 347 5.77 17.26 15.10
CA SER A 347 5.79 18.52 15.82
C SER A 347 5.46 18.27 17.28
N GLN A 348 6.40 18.61 18.18
CA GLN A 348 6.31 18.29 19.61
C GLN A 348 6.68 19.47 20.48
N THR A 349 5.80 19.86 21.40
CA THR A 349 6.13 20.86 22.45
C THR A 349 7.04 20.21 23.48
N MET A 350 8.17 20.86 23.79
CA MET A 350 9.16 20.38 24.74
C MET A 350 10.12 21.51 25.17
N GLN A 351 10.98 21.22 26.14
CA GLN A 351 12.14 22.05 26.45
C GLN A 351 13.40 21.36 25.95
N LEU A 352 14.29 22.13 25.34
CA LEU A 352 15.60 21.63 24.89
C LEU A 352 16.71 22.52 25.44
N PRO A 353 17.90 21.95 25.69
CA PRO A 353 19.11 22.73 25.93
C PRO A 353 19.52 23.52 24.69
N GLN A 354 20.44 24.45 24.84
CA GLN A 354 20.92 25.28 23.74
C GLN A 354 21.48 24.46 22.57
N THR A 355 22.09 23.32 22.86
CA THR A 355 22.56 22.36 21.87
C THR A 355 21.88 21.03 22.12
N ALA A 356 21.23 20.49 21.11
CA ALA A 356 20.58 19.19 21.16
C ALA A 356 20.71 18.46 19.82
N PHE A 357 20.60 17.14 19.85
CA PHE A 357 20.77 16.28 18.68
C PHE A 357 19.60 15.31 18.58
N ALA A 358 19.12 15.09 17.37
CA ALA A 358 18.12 14.10 17.08
C ALA A 358 18.75 12.88 16.41
N LYS A 359 18.39 11.67 16.88
CA LYS A 359 18.58 10.42 16.17
C LYS A 359 17.23 10.01 15.59
N ILE A 360 17.11 9.98 14.29
CA ILE A 360 15.92 9.58 13.56
C ILE A 360 16.13 8.17 13.05
N THR A 361 15.34 7.22 13.54
CA THR A 361 15.34 5.82 13.12
C THR A 361 14.08 5.56 12.32
N LEU A 362 14.20 5.21 11.05
CA LEU A 362 13.10 4.72 10.23
C LEU A 362 13.22 3.20 10.07
N THR A 363 12.09 2.52 10.10
CA THR A 363 11.96 1.08 9.83
C THR A 363 11.10 0.91 8.59
N ASP A 364 11.52 0.08 7.63
CA ASP A 364 10.75 -0.19 6.41
C ASP A 364 9.69 -1.28 6.60
N ILE A 365 8.88 -1.50 5.56
CA ILE A 365 7.81 -2.52 5.55
C ILE A 365 8.34 -3.97 5.71
N PHE A 366 9.64 -4.18 5.68
CA PHE A 366 10.32 -5.47 5.85
C PHE A 366 11.09 -5.59 7.18
N ASP A 367 10.89 -4.63 8.10
CA ASP A 367 11.53 -4.49 9.41
C ASP A 367 13.04 -4.19 9.40
N ARG A 368 13.57 -3.64 8.31
CA ARG A 368 14.94 -3.14 8.27
C ARG A 368 14.97 -1.67 8.67
N THR A 369 16.05 -1.28 9.35
CA THR A 369 16.17 0.06 9.93
C THR A 369 17.32 0.85 9.33
N VAL A 370 17.12 2.16 9.22
CA VAL A 370 18.17 3.14 8.91
C VAL A 370 18.08 4.26 9.93
N GLU A 371 19.25 4.68 10.43
CA GLU A 371 19.37 5.76 11.40
C GLU A 371 20.13 6.94 10.78
N LYS A 372 19.65 8.14 11.08
CA LYS A 372 20.39 9.38 10.79
C LYS A 372 20.44 10.26 12.02
N LYS A 373 21.60 10.86 12.23
CA LYS A 373 21.85 11.84 13.28
C LYS A 373 21.87 13.24 12.69
N VAL A 374 21.36 14.20 13.44
CA VAL A 374 21.37 15.60 13.06
C VAL A 374 21.35 16.49 14.31
N GLU A 375 22.04 17.62 14.25
CA GLU A 375 21.92 18.69 15.24
C GLU A 375 20.56 19.38 15.08
N ILE A 376 19.92 19.70 16.20
CA ILE A 376 18.66 20.44 16.19
C ILE A 376 18.97 21.92 16.08
N THR A 377 18.51 22.54 15.00
CA THR A 377 18.67 23.97 14.79
C THR A 377 17.75 24.72 15.77
N ASN A 378 18.33 25.49 16.67
CA ASN A 378 17.58 26.34 17.58
C ASN A 378 17.15 27.62 16.84
N GLY A 379 15.86 27.74 16.52
CA GLY A 379 15.30 28.91 15.82
C GLY A 379 15.31 30.19 16.65
N ASN A 380 15.43 30.03 17.99
CA ASN A 380 15.64 31.14 18.91
C ASN A 380 17.12 31.50 19.11
N SER A 381 18.05 30.67 18.62
CA SER A 381 19.41 31.13 18.41
C SER A 381 19.35 32.08 17.22
N ASP A 382 19.07 33.31 17.50
CA ASP A 382 19.59 34.36 16.65
C ASP A 382 21.02 34.00 16.31
N ILE A 383 21.25 33.62 15.03
CA ILE A 383 22.61 33.67 14.49
C ILE A 383 22.94 35.18 14.40
N LEU A 384 22.83 35.83 15.53
CA LEU A 384 23.35 37.15 15.76
C LEU A 384 24.75 36.93 16.28
N VAL A 385 25.66 36.65 15.35
CA VAL A 385 27.06 36.99 15.60
C VAL A 385 27.11 38.54 15.61
N GLY A 386 26.74 39.10 16.75
CA GLY A 386 26.54 40.53 16.90
C GLY A 386 25.07 40.98 16.67
N ASN A 387 24.83 42.29 16.75
CA ASN A 387 23.52 42.95 16.56
C ASN A 387 23.16 43.16 15.08
N GLN A 388 23.85 42.49 14.16
CA GLN A 388 23.67 42.59 12.72
C GLN A 388 23.63 41.23 12.09
N PHE A 389 22.73 41.00 11.15
CA PHE A 389 22.74 39.84 10.26
C PHE A 389 22.48 40.31 8.82
N ALA A 390 23.01 39.54 7.89
CA ALA A 390 22.83 39.78 6.47
C ALA A 390 22.51 38.50 5.77
N TRP A 391 21.60 38.54 4.81
CA TRP A 391 21.33 37.41 3.88
C TRP A 391 21.01 37.91 2.47
N SER A 392 21.14 37.08 1.48
CA SER A 392 20.81 37.42 0.11
C SER A 392 19.61 36.64 -0.38
N LEU A 393 18.75 37.27 -1.16
CA LEU A 393 17.72 36.64 -1.93
C LEU A 393 18.23 36.31 -3.33
N LYS A 394 18.08 35.08 -3.74
CA LYS A 394 18.43 34.63 -5.09
C LYS A 394 17.20 34.50 -5.95
N GLY A 395 17.31 34.91 -7.23
CA GLY A 395 16.26 34.78 -8.23
C GLY A 395 16.32 33.43 -8.94
N TYR A 396 15.46 33.29 -9.96
CA TYR A 396 15.23 32.06 -10.70
C TYR A 396 16.48 31.41 -11.38
N SER A 397 17.55 32.16 -11.54
CA SER A 397 18.82 31.71 -12.15
C SER A 397 20.00 31.72 -11.14
N ASP A 398 19.74 31.54 -9.86
CA ASP A 398 20.73 31.69 -8.79
C ASP A 398 21.43 33.07 -8.71
N ARG A 399 20.94 34.02 -9.48
CA ARG A 399 21.41 35.39 -9.42
C ARG A 399 20.92 36.04 -8.14
N GLU A 400 21.86 36.68 -7.40
CA GLU A 400 21.50 37.52 -6.28
C GLU A 400 20.65 38.70 -6.75
N ILE A 401 19.43 38.86 -6.21
CA ILE A 401 18.48 39.88 -6.58
C ILE A 401 18.29 40.95 -5.50
N ALA A 402 18.59 40.62 -4.26
CA ALA A 402 18.56 41.55 -3.14
C ALA A 402 19.54 41.11 -2.05
N LYS A 403 20.13 42.09 -1.39
CA LYS A 403 20.83 41.96 -0.08
C LYS A 403 19.96 42.55 1.00
N VAL A 404 19.84 41.83 2.10
CA VAL A 404 19.05 42.23 3.25
C VAL A 404 19.96 42.28 4.48
N ASP A 405 20.12 43.47 5.05
CA ASP A 405 20.87 43.69 6.26
C ASP A 405 19.89 44.20 7.36
N TYR A 406 19.92 43.59 8.52
CA TYR A 406 19.14 44.03 9.68
C TYR A 406 20.06 44.34 10.84
N ASN A 407 19.88 45.51 11.42
CA ASN A 407 20.57 45.93 12.62
C ASN A 407 19.57 46.02 13.79
N LYS A 408 19.61 45.01 14.67
CA LYS A 408 18.70 44.91 15.80
C LYS A 408 18.85 46.06 16.81
N THR A 409 20.07 46.57 17.01
CA THR A 409 20.31 47.69 17.96
C THR A 409 19.72 49.02 17.45
N ALA A 410 19.73 49.19 16.13
CA ALA A 410 19.17 50.37 15.49
C ALA A 410 17.72 50.15 15.02
N GLU A 411 17.20 48.93 15.15
CA GLU A 411 15.89 48.52 14.58
C GLU A 411 15.79 48.83 13.07
N GLU A 412 16.91 48.80 12.37
CA GLU A 412 17.01 49.24 10.98
C GLU A 412 17.12 48.01 10.05
N LEU A 413 16.19 47.91 9.08
CA LEU A 413 16.20 46.94 8.00
C LEU A 413 16.60 47.63 6.69
N LYS A 414 17.76 47.24 6.13
CA LYS A 414 18.22 47.72 4.83
C LYS A 414 18.04 46.67 3.77
N ILE A 415 17.30 46.97 2.70
CA ILE A 415 17.16 46.12 1.54
C ILE A 415 17.82 46.80 0.35
N LYS A 416 18.91 46.21 -0.14
CA LYS A 416 19.61 46.68 -1.35
C LYS A 416 19.23 45.82 -2.51
N LEU A 417 18.57 46.38 -3.53
CA LEU A 417 18.26 45.71 -4.76
C LEU A 417 19.44 45.75 -5.71
N GLU A 418 19.72 44.63 -6.39
CA GLU A 418 20.74 44.59 -7.41
C GLU A 418 20.25 45.30 -8.70
N ALA A 419 21.15 46.01 -9.35
CA ALA A 419 20.82 46.79 -10.56
C ALA A 419 20.38 45.85 -11.68
N GLY A 420 19.32 46.23 -12.39
CA GLY A 420 18.80 45.48 -13.54
C GLY A 420 17.83 44.33 -13.21
N VAL A 421 17.40 44.22 -11.94
CA VAL A 421 16.32 43.31 -11.57
C VAL A 421 14.98 43.91 -11.97
N PRO A 422 14.16 43.23 -12.81
CA PRO A 422 12.87 43.79 -13.24
C PRO A 422 11.92 43.99 -12.04
N HIS A 423 11.15 45.04 -12.08
CA HIS A 423 10.13 45.36 -11.07
C HIS A 423 9.12 44.20 -10.85
N SER A 424 8.86 43.40 -11.88
CA SER A 424 8.00 42.22 -11.83
C SER A 424 8.45 41.11 -10.88
N TYR A 425 9.72 41.08 -10.50
CA TYR A 425 10.24 40.12 -9.50
C TYR A 425 9.77 40.46 -8.06
N PHE A 426 9.35 41.69 -7.80
CA PHE A 426 8.91 42.14 -6.50
C PHE A 426 7.39 42.29 -6.38
N ASN A 427 6.66 42.05 -7.46
CA ASN A 427 5.18 42.12 -7.47
C ASN A 427 4.48 40.87 -6.98
N SER A 428 5.20 39.88 -6.46
CA SER A 428 4.56 38.71 -5.91
C SER A 428 4.20 38.93 -4.44
N THR A 429 3.04 38.46 -4.06
CA THR A 429 2.37 38.50 -2.76
C THR A 429 3.16 37.82 -1.60
N TYR A 430 4.43 37.57 -1.74
CA TYR A 430 5.22 36.75 -0.80
C TYR A 430 6.28 37.53 0.00
N ALA A 431 6.33 38.82 -0.10
CA ALA A 431 7.22 39.64 0.72
C ALA A 431 6.46 40.21 1.93
N SER A 432 6.01 39.39 2.84
CA SER A 432 5.70 39.87 4.18
C SER A 432 6.90 39.59 5.09
N ILE A 433 7.73 40.59 5.31
CA ILE A 433 8.73 40.57 6.37
C ILE A 433 7.99 40.96 7.67
N LYS A 434 7.73 39.94 8.53
CA LYS A 434 7.40 40.23 9.92
C LYS A 434 8.72 40.44 10.64
N VAL A 435 8.97 41.70 11.07
CA VAL A 435 10.02 42.04 12.02
C VAL A 435 9.53 41.71 13.44
#